data_fa05becf30ace3c8d8a302b82de1cbd0
#
_entry.id   fa05becf30ace3c8d8a302b82de1cbd0
#
_cell.length_a   1.000
_cell.length_b   1.000
_cell.length_c   1.000
_cell.angle_alpha   90.00
_cell.angle_beta   90.00
_cell.angle_gamma   90.00
#
_symmetry.space_group_name_H-M   'P 1'
#
loop_
_entity.id
_entity.type
_entity.pdbx_description
1 polymer ?
#
loop_
_entity_poly.entity_id
_entity_poly.type
_entity_poly.pdbx_seq_one_letter_code
_entity_poly.pdbx_strand_id
1 'polypeptide(L)'
;MTGKVLAVLIGSLLLGVGVNGFLVPHHLLDGGMIGIGLIMHYFYGWPTGLTMIFLSIPLYVLAWILERKYFFHSLHGLLVSSLFIDLFAPIEQGLQLGIFSSAIIGGLLVGCGIGLMLRYETSTGGTDLLAQLIHKFFSLNVGLLIFMIDGLVVLSGLKVIGLEKFMYSLLTITCVGLMTALCVIKRETIL
;
A
#
# COMPACT_ATOMS: atom_id res chain seq x y z
N MET A 1 -18.75 6.10 -12.66
CA MET A 1 -18.34 6.75 -11.38
C MET A 1 -18.55 5.82 -10.18
N THR A 2 -19.66 5.10 -10.07
CA THR A 2 -19.95 4.16 -8.97
C THR A 2 -18.89 3.10 -8.73
N GLY A 3 -18.33 2.49 -9.77
CA GLY A 3 -17.29 1.46 -9.62
C GLY A 3 -15.97 1.94 -9.03
N LYS A 4 -15.55 3.19 -9.33
CA LYS A 4 -14.32 3.77 -8.76
C LYS A 4 -14.50 4.04 -7.26
N VAL A 5 -15.63 4.60 -6.85
CA VAL A 5 -15.94 4.86 -5.43
C VAL A 5 -15.98 3.54 -4.65
N LEU A 6 -16.65 2.52 -5.20
CA LEU A 6 -16.73 1.21 -4.56
C LEU A 6 -15.34 0.56 -4.42
N ALA A 7 -14.49 0.67 -5.48
CA ALA A 7 -13.13 0.16 -5.44
C ALA A 7 -12.26 0.86 -4.38
N VAL A 8 -12.40 2.19 -4.23
CA VAL A 8 -11.71 2.94 -3.19
C VAL A 8 -12.18 2.51 -1.80
N LEU A 9 -13.49 2.40 -1.57
CA LEU A 9 -14.02 2.00 -0.26
C LEU A 9 -13.61 0.57 0.12
N ILE A 10 -13.83 -0.40 -0.77
CA ILE A 10 -13.48 -1.81 -0.51
C ILE A 10 -11.96 -1.95 -0.41
N GLY A 11 -11.20 -1.32 -1.32
CA GLY A 11 -9.74 -1.35 -1.28
C GLY A 11 -9.18 -0.77 0.00
N SER A 12 -9.69 0.37 0.46
CA SER A 12 -9.28 1.01 1.71
C SER A 12 -9.63 0.18 2.95
N LEU A 13 -10.80 -0.48 2.94
CA LEU A 13 -11.19 -1.40 4.01
C LEU A 13 -10.23 -2.59 4.09
N LEU A 14 -9.90 -3.21 2.94
CA LEU A 14 -8.93 -4.31 2.88
C LEU A 14 -7.54 -3.86 3.37
N LEU A 15 -7.11 -2.65 3.01
CA LEU A 15 -5.88 -2.04 3.50
C LEU A 15 -5.89 -1.84 5.01
N GLY A 16 -6.93 -1.20 5.54
CA GLY A 16 -7.05 -0.92 6.98
C GLY A 16 -7.02 -2.22 7.81
N VAL A 17 -7.76 -3.25 7.38
CA VAL A 17 -7.78 -4.56 8.05
C VAL A 17 -6.45 -5.29 7.86
N GLY A 18 -5.88 -5.30 6.65
CA GLY A 18 -4.62 -5.97 6.35
C GLY A 18 -3.46 -5.40 7.16
N VAL A 19 -3.33 -4.07 7.18
CA VAL A 19 -2.26 -3.38 7.90
C VAL A 19 -2.43 -3.56 9.42
N ASN A 20 -3.55 -3.11 9.99
CA ASN A 20 -3.71 -3.08 11.44
C ASN A 20 -4.02 -4.44 12.06
N GLY A 21 -4.71 -5.34 11.32
CA GLY A 21 -5.05 -6.66 11.84
C GLY A 21 -3.90 -7.67 11.75
N PHE A 22 -2.98 -7.49 10.80
CA PHE A 22 -1.97 -8.51 10.52
C PHE A 22 -0.53 -8.00 10.54
N LEU A 23 -0.24 -6.81 9.98
CA LEU A 23 1.13 -6.32 9.89
C LEU A 23 1.59 -5.64 11.18
N VAL A 24 0.79 -4.70 11.70
CA VAL A 24 1.13 -3.89 12.89
C VAL A 24 1.37 -4.75 14.13
N PRO A 25 0.55 -5.79 14.47
CA PRO A 25 0.76 -6.60 15.66
C PRO A 25 2.12 -7.31 15.71
N HIS A 26 2.69 -7.59 14.55
CA HIS A 26 3.99 -8.27 14.42
C HIS A 26 5.14 -7.33 14.06
N HIS A 27 4.90 -6.01 13.99
CA HIS A 27 5.85 -5.01 13.51
C HIS A 27 6.40 -5.34 12.11
N LEU A 28 5.55 -5.91 11.24
CA LEU A 28 5.89 -6.15 9.84
C LEU A 28 5.78 -4.85 9.05
N LEU A 29 6.60 -4.74 8.02
CA LEU A 29 6.52 -3.63 7.08
C LEU A 29 5.78 -4.07 5.82
N ASP A 30 4.97 -3.16 5.33
CA ASP A 30 4.54 -3.14 3.94
C ASP A 30 5.56 -2.33 3.13
N GLY A 31 5.34 -2.24 1.83
CA GLY A 31 6.12 -1.38 0.97
C GLY A 31 5.62 0.06 0.94
N GLY A 32 6.31 0.86 0.13
CA GLY A 32 5.85 2.17 -0.26
C GLY A 32 5.64 3.17 0.88
N MET A 33 4.66 4.05 0.68
CA MET A 33 4.32 5.08 1.68
C MET A 33 3.67 4.49 2.92
N ILE A 34 2.94 3.36 2.80
CA ILE A 34 2.42 2.62 3.95
C ILE A 34 3.59 2.13 4.80
N GLY A 35 4.60 1.53 4.18
CA GLY A 35 5.80 1.04 4.87
C GLY A 35 6.57 2.14 5.59
N ILE A 36 6.76 3.31 4.95
CA ILE A 36 7.39 4.46 5.62
C ILE A 36 6.50 4.95 6.76
N GLY A 37 5.18 4.99 6.58
CA GLY A 37 4.22 5.32 7.62
C GLY A 37 4.31 4.37 8.83
N LEU A 38 4.44 3.05 8.57
CA LEU A 38 4.65 2.04 9.62
C LEU A 38 5.98 2.22 10.34
N ILE A 39 7.07 2.53 9.62
CA ILE A 39 8.37 2.84 10.25
C ILE A 39 8.22 4.01 11.21
N MET A 40 7.55 5.09 10.81
CA MET A 40 7.30 6.25 11.67
C MET A 40 6.38 5.90 12.84
N HIS A 41 5.39 5.04 12.62
CA HIS A 41 4.53 4.53 13.67
C HIS A 41 5.32 3.75 14.73
N TYR A 42 6.19 2.83 14.31
CA TYR A 42 6.98 2.01 15.23
C TYR A 42 8.03 2.79 16.00
N PHE A 43 8.56 3.89 15.44
CA PHE A 43 9.57 4.72 16.11
C PHE A 43 8.98 5.82 17.00
N TYR A 44 7.96 6.50 16.49
CA TYR A 44 7.45 7.74 17.08
C TYR A 44 6.00 7.64 17.57
N GLY A 45 5.32 6.51 17.28
CA GLY A 45 3.91 6.34 17.63
C GLY A 45 2.96 7.20 16.78
N TRP A 46 3.42 7.75 15.64
CA TRP A 46 2.56 8.58 14.78
C TRP A 46 1.51 7.73 14.06
N PRO A 47 0.30 8.27 13.83
CA PRO A 47 -0.72 7.58 13.04
C PRO A 47 -0.21 7.28 11.63
N THR A 48 -0.32 6.02 11.19
CA THR A 48 0.22 5.57 9.91
C THR A 48 -0.42 6.29 8.72
N GLY A 49 -1.76 6.42 8.74
CA GLY A 49 -2.51 7.08 7.67
C GLY A 49 -2.20 8.57 7.56
N LEU A 50 -2.13 9.27 8.69
CA LEU A 50 -1.74 10.69 8.71
C LEU A 50 -0.32 10.88 8.15
N THR A 51 0.62 10.03 8.55
CA THR A 51 2.00 10.06 8.05
C THR A 51 2.06 9.84 6.54
N MET A 52 1.25 8.90 6.02
CA MET A 52 1.12 8.67 4.57
C MET A 52 0.70 9.94 3.82
N ILE A 53 -0.28 10.68 4.33
CA ILE A 53 -0.75 11.93 3.70
C ILE A 53 0.42 12.91 3.57
N PHE A 54 1.13 13.18 4.67
CA PHE A 54 2.24 14.14 4.65
C PHE A 54 3.37 13.71 3.72
N LEU A 55 3.76 12.44 3.76
CA LEU A 55 4.83 11.90 2.91
C LEU A 55 4.45 11.86 1.43
N SER A 56 3.16 11.75 1.12
CA SER A 56 2.67 11.73 -0.25
C SER A 56 2.61 13.13 -0.90
N ILE A 57 2.70 14.22 -0.12
CA ILE A 57 2.62 15.60 -0.67
C ILE A 57 3.59 15.83 -1.83
N PRO A 58 4.90 15.49 -1.75
CA PRO A 58 5.82 15.70 -2.86
C PRO A 58 5.42 14.94 -4.13
N LEU A 59 4.91 13.70 -3.98
CA LEU A 59 4.44 12.90 -5.11
C LEU A 59 3.19 13.48 -5.74
N TYR A 60 2.30 14.06 -4.94
CA TYR A 60 1.12 14.76 -5.43
C TYR A 60 1.45 16.04 -6.18
N VAL A 61 2.45 16.80 -5.71
CA VAL A 61 2.97 17.97 -6.45
C VAL A 61 3.52 17.51 -7.81
N LEU A 62 4.29 16.43 -7.83
CA LEU A 62 4.82 15.85 -9.07
C LEU A 62 3.69 15.39 -10.01
N ALA A 63 2.69 14.69 -9.49
CA ALA A 63 1.53 14.23 -10.26
C ALA A 63 0.71 15.41 -10.81
N TRP A 64 0.57 16.49 -10.06
CA TRP A 64 -0.10 17.71 -10.52
C TRP A 64 0.60 18.35 -11.72
N ILE A 65 1.94 18.37 -11.71
CA ILE A 65 2.75 18.96 -12.79
C ILE A 65 2.75 18.05 -14.02
N LEU A 66 2.94 16.72 -13.83
CA LEU A 66 3.09 15.77 -14.93
C LEU A 66 1.76 15.31 -15.50
N GLU A 67 0.78 14.99 -14.63
CA GLU A 67 -0.48 14.37 -15.01
C GLU A 67 -1.61 14.65 -14.02
N ARG A 68 -2.33 15.74 -14.23
CA ARG A 68 -3.47 16.15 -13.39
C ARG A 68 -4.55 15.09 -13.24
N LYS A 69 -4.74 14.22 -14.25
CA LYS A 69 -5.73 13.14 -14.18
C LYS A 69 -5.42 12.15 -13.06
N TYR A 70 -4.15 11.75 -12.91
CA TYR A 70 -3.73 10.85 -11.82
C TYR A 70 -3.84 11.53 -10.47
N PHE A 71 -3.52 12.82 -10.37
CA PHE A 71 -3.70 13.61 -9.14
C PHE A 71 -5.12 13.49 -8.60
N PHE A 72 -6.13 13.85 -9.39
CA PHE A 72 -7.52 13.84 -8.93
C PHE A 72 -8.04 12.43 -8.62
N HIS A 73 -7.67 11.44 -9.43
CA HIS A 73 -8.13 10.06 -9.22
C HIS A 73 -7.51 9.42 -7.97
N SER A 74 -6.23 9.73 -7.69
CA SER A 74 -5.52 9.16 -6.54
C SER A 74 -5.79 9.90 -5.24
N LEU A 75 -6.14 11.19 -5.28
CA LEU A 75 -6.38 11.99 -4.07
C LEU A 75 -7.47 11.39 -3.19
N HIS A 76 -8.59 10.96 -3.79
CA HIS A 76 -9.66 10.31 -3.05
C HIS A 76 -9.20 8.98 -2.44
N GLY A 77 -8.38 8.22 -3.20
CA GLY A 77 -7.82 6.96 -2.72
C GLY A 77 -6.91 7.16 -1.52
N LEU A 78 -5.99 8.14 -1.56
CA LEU A 78 -5.11 8.47 -0.44
C LEU A 78 -5.93 8.85 0.81
N LEU A 79 -6.86 9.79 0.69
CA LEU A 79 -7.62 10.27 1.84
C LEU A 79 -8.47 9.18 2.48
N VAL A 80 -9.14 8.34 1.66
CA VAL A 80 -9.98 7.26 2.18
C VAL A 80 -9.11 6.14 2.75
N SER A 81 -8.03 5.72 2.08
CA SER A 81 -7.18 4.65 2.59
C SER A 81 -6.46 5.05 3.88
N SER A 82 -5.93 6.26 3.97
CA SER A 82 -5.30 6.75 5.20
C SER A 82 -6.28 6.85 6.36
N LEU A 83 -7.51 7.32 6.09
CA LEU A 83 -8.57 7.35 7.10
C LEU A 83 -8.92 5.95 7.59
N PHE A 84 -9.07 4.96 6.69
CA PHE A 84 -9.38 3.59 7.08
C PHE A 84 -8.22 2.93 7.85
N ILE A 85 -6.97 3.18 7.47
CA ILE A 85 -5.81 2.69 8.21
C ILE A 85 -5.83 3.22 9.65
N ASP A 86 -6.05 4.51 9.86
CA ASP A 86 -6.08 5.09 11.20
C ASP A 86 -7.35 4.71 11.99
N LEU A 87 -8.51 4.58 11.31
CA LEU A 87 -9.75 4.16 11.93
C LEU A 87 -9.69 2.70 12.44
N PHE A 88 -9.00 1.84 11.73
CA PHE A 88 -8.83 0.43 12.10
C PHE A 88 -7.64 0.17 13.04
N ALA A 89 -6.89 1.19 13.47
CA ALA A 89 -5.81 1.03 14.46
C ALA A 89 -6.21 0.22 15.71
N PRO A 90 -7.44 0.33 16.29
CA PRO A 90 -7.82 -0.48 17.45
C PRO A 90 -7.89 -1.99 17.21
N ILE A 91 -7.92 -2.46 15.93
CA ILE A 91 -7.97 -3.89 15.59
C ILE A 91 -6.64 -4.61 15.92
N GLU A 92 -5.54 -3.88 16.03
CA GLU A 92 -4.22 -4.41 16.39
C GLU A 92 -4.24 -5.37 17.58
N GLN A 93 -5.09 -5.12 18.57
CA GLN A 93 -5.17 -5.91 19.80
C GLN A 93 -6.03 -7.18 19.69
N GLY A 94 -6.76 -7.39 18.59
CA GLY A 94 -7.78 -8.44 18.48
C GLY A 94 -7.37 -9.71 17.76
N LEU A 95 -6.42 -9.69 16.85
CA LEU A 95 -6.05 -10.82 16.00
C LEU A 95 -4.68 -11.39 16.39
N GLN A 96 -4.68 -12.52 17.13
CA GLN A 96 -3.46 -13.22 17.56
C GLN A 96 -3.16 -14.41 16.62
N LEU A 97 -2.68 -14.13 15.42
CA LEU A 97 -2.16 -15.16 14.51
C LEU A 97 -0.61 -15.19 14.57
N GLY A 98 -0.03 -16.31 14.15
CA GLY A 98 1.43 -16.39 14.04
C GLY A 98 1.97 -15.43 12.96
N ILE A 99 3.20 -14.93 13.14
CA ILE A 99 3.85 -13.95 12.27
C ILE A 99 3.86 -14.39 10.79
N PHE A 100 4.10 -15.68 10.52
CA PHE A 100 4.10 -16.24 9.16
C PHE A 100 2.73 -16.13 8.49
N SER A 101 1.66 -16.54 9.19
CA SER A 101 0.29 -16.44 8.69
C SER A 101 -0.12 -14.98 8.50
N SER A 102 0.28 -14.12 9.42
CA SER A 102 0.02 -12.67 9.35
C SER A 102 0.71 -12.02 8.16
N ALA A 103 1.96 -12.38 7.86
CA ALA A 103 2.67 -11.89 6.69
C ALA A 103 1.95 -12.24 5.38
N ILE A 104 1.46 -13.48 5.25
CA ILE A 104 0.77 -13.93 4.04
C ILE A 104 -0.62 -13.28 3.95
N ILE A 105 -1.45 -13.42 4.98
CA ILE A 105 -2.84 -12.93 4.95
C ILE A 105 -2.86 -11.41 4.83
N GLY A 106 -2.04 -10.71 5.62
CA GLY A 106 -1.88 -9.26 5.55
C GLY A 106 -1.44 -8.82 4.17
N GLY A 107 -0.39 -9.45 3.61
CA GLY A 107 0.10 -9.15 2.26
C GLY A 107 -0.94 -9.40 1.17
N LEU A 108 -1.72 -10.48 1.25
CA LEU A 108 -2.81 -10.75 0.31
C LEU A 108 -3.93 -9.70 0.40
N LEU A 109 -4.35 -9.33 1.61
CA LEU A 109 -5.39 -8.31 1.83
C LEU A 109 -4.95 -6.94 1.31
N VAL A 110 -3.73 -6.52 1.67
CA VAL A 110 -3.14 -5.25 1.20
C VAL A 110 -3.01 -5.26 -0.32
N GLY A 111 -2.45 -6.33 -0.90
CA GLY A 111 -2.29 -6.48 -2.35
C GLY A 111 -3.62 -6.51 -3.10
N CYS A 112 -4.66 -7.16 -2.56
CA CYS A 112 -6.02 -7.10 -3.11
C CYS A 112 -6.57 -5.67 -3.08
N GLY A 113 -6.38 -4.96 -1.97
CA GLY A 113 -6.84 -3.58 -1.81
C GLY A 113 -6.19 -2.64 -2.83
N ILE A 114 -4.86 -2.65 -2.90
CA ILE A 114 -4.09 -1.85 -3.88
C ILE A 114 -4.47 -2.27 -5.31
N GLY A 115 -4.46 -3.56 -5.62
CA GLY A 115 -4.76 -4.07 -6.95
C GLY A 115 -6.17 -3.74 -7.43
N LEU A 116 -7.16 -3.78 -6.53
CA LEU A 116 -8.52 -3.35 -6.83
C LEU A 116 -8.58 -1.85 -7.16
N MET A 117 -7.91 -1.02 -6.36
CA MET A 117 -7.85 0.43 -6.61
C MET A 117 -7.15 0.74 -7.94
N LEU A 118 -5.99 0.13 -8.21
CA LEU A 118 -5.25 0.29 -9.47
C LEU A 118 -6.07 -0.14 -10.69
N ARG A 119 -6.83 -1.23 -10.58
CA ARG A 119 -7.72 -1.71 -11.65
C ARG A 119 -8.74 -0.66 -12.07
N TYR A 120 -9.19 0.19 -11.16
CA TYR A 120 -10.13 1.28 -11.43
C TYR A 120 -9.44 2.64 -11.65
N GLU A 121 -8.15 2.65 -11.97
CA GLU A 121 -7.34 3.87 -12.17
C GLU A 121 -7.36 4.81 -10.96
N THR A 122 -7.40 4.24 -9.77
CA THR A 122 -7.21 4.94 -8.50
C THR A 122 -5.97 4.39 -7.81
N SER A 123 -5.50 5.07 -6.78
CA SER A 123 -4.26 4.71 -6.10
C SER A 123 -4.38 5.10 -4.63
N THR A 124 -3.63 4.44 -3.75
CA THR A 124 -3.48 4.86 -2.35
C THR A 124 -2.72 6.19 -2.22
N GLY A 125 -2.22 6.72 -3.35
CA GLY A 125 -1.52 7.99 -3.42
C GLY A 125 -0.06 7.93 -2.97
N GLY A 126 0.44 6.72 -2.75
CA GLY A 126 1.82 6.47 -2.37
C GLY A 126 2.73 6.16 -3.55
N THR A 127 3.60 5.18 -3.37
CA THR A 127 4.53 4.68 -4.38
C THR A 127 3.86 4.04 -5.58
N ASP A 128 2.64 3.54 -5.42
CA ASP A 128 1.76 3.07 -6.49
C ASP A 128 1.39 4.20 -7.47
N LEU A 129 1.20 5.45 -7.00
CA LEU A 129 1.05 6.61 -7.88
C LEU A 129 2.35 6.90 -8.65
N LEU A 130 3.50 6.82 -7.97
CA LEU A 130 4.81 6.97 -8.62
C LEU A 130 5.02 5.87 -9.67
N ALA A 131 4.69 4.62 -9.36
CA ALA A 131 4.79 3.49 -10.29
C ALA A 131 3.89 3.70 -11.53
N GLN A 132 2.68 4.22 -11.36
CA GLN A 132 1.80 4.57 -12.49
C GLN A 132 2.39 5.68 -13.36
N LEU A 133 2.98 6.73 -12.76
CA LEU A 133 3.65 7.80 -13.50
C LEU A 133 4.84 7.26 -14.30
N ILE A 134 5.69 6.44 -13.67
CA ILE A 134 6.85 5.82 -14.35
C ILE A 134 6.38 4.89 -15.48
N HIS A 135 5.36 4.05 -15.24
CA HIS A 135 4.77 3.16 -16.25
C HIS A 135 4.34 3.94 -17.51
N LYS A 136 3.72 5.10 -17.32
CA LYS A 136 3.28 5.93 -18.45
C LYS A 136 4.44 6.40 -19.35
N PHE A 137 5.61 6.71 -18.77
CA PHE A 137 6.76 7.20 -19.53
C PHE A 137 7.63 6.08 -20.09
N PHE A 138 7.75 4.95 -19.39
CA PHE A 138 8.69 3.88 -19.71
C PHE A 138 8.02 2.56 -20.09
N SER A 139 6.69 2.45 -20.06
CA SER A 139 5.92 1.23 -20.34
C SER A 139 6.36 0.00 -19.53
N LEU A 140 6.98 0.21 -18.35
CA LEU A 140 7.39 -0.85 -17.44
C LEU A 140 6.18 -1.40 -16.69
N ASN A 141 6.22 -2.69 -16.30
CA ASN A 141 5.12 -3.29 -15.54
C ASN A 141 4.95 -2.58 -14.17
N VAL A 142 3.73 -2.11 -13.90
CA VAL A 142 3.42 -1.36 -12.66
C VAL A 142 3.70 -2.20 -11.41
N GLY A 143 3.33 -3.49 -11.43
CA GLY A 143 3.56 -4.39 -10.29
C GLY A 143 5.05 -4.59 -9.99
N LEU A 144 5.90 -4.69 -11.04
CA LEU A 144 7.35 -4.77 -10.87
C LEU A 144 7.92 -3.49 -10.26
N LEU A 145 7.46 -2.33 -10.72
CA LEU A 145 7.88 -1.03 -10.18
C LEU A 145 7.49 -0.88 -8.71
N ILE A 146 6.26 -1.24 -8.35
CA ILE A 146 5.80 -1.26 -6.97
C ILE A 146 6.71 -2.17 -6.14
N PHE A 147 6.93 -3.41 -6.57
CA PHE A 147 7.78 -4.36 -5.86
C PHE A 147 9.22 -3.85 -5.63
N MET A 148 9.82 -3.19 -6.63
CA MET A 148 11.17 -2.62 -6.50
C MET A 148 11.21 -1.47 -5.49
N ILE A 149 10.25 -0.55 -5.55
CA ILE A 149 10.18 0.59 -4.64
C ILE A 149 9.89 0.10 -3.21
N ASP A 150 8.96 -0.84 -3.07
CA ASP A 150 8.59 -1.44 -1.79
C ASP A 150 9.77 -2.18 -1.16
N GLY A 151 10.56 -2.89 -1.98
CA GLY A 151 11.79 -3.54 -1.54
C GLY A 151 12.81 -2.56 -0.96
N LEU A 152 12.98 -1.38 -1.59
CA LEU A 152 13.87 -0.33 -1.08
C LEU A 152 13.37 0.23 0.26
N VAL A 153 12.07 0.42 0.42
CA VAL A 153 11.48 0.89 1.69
C VAL A 153 11.71 -0.14 2.80
N VAL A 154 11.40 -1.42 2.53
CA VAL A 154 11.59 -2.49 3.51
C VAL A 154 13.07 -2.65 3.88
N LEU A 155 13.99 -2.52 2.91
CA LEU A 155 15.45 -2.49 3.18
C LEU A 155 15.84 -1.35 4.12
N SER A 156 15.26 -0.16 3.94
CA SER A 156 15.51 0.96 4.84
C SER A 156 15.04 0.71 6.27
N GLY A 157 13.98 -0.08 6.43
CA GLY A 157 13.43 -0.48 7.72
C GLY A 157 14.21 -1.58 8.46
N LEU A 158 15.19 -2.23 7.83
CA LEU A 158 15.95 -3.36 8.42
C LEU A 158 16.51 -3.06 9.82
N LYS A 159 17.06 -1.85 10.01
CA LYS A 159 17.62 -1.42 11.30
C LYS A 159 16.54 -1.22 12.40
N VAL A 160 15.30 -1.02 12.00
CA VAL A 160 14.15 -0.75 12.88
C VAL A 160 13.54 -2.03 13.41
N ILE A 161 13.23 -2.95 12.48
CA ILE A 161 12.44 -4.14 12.78
C ILE A 161 13.31 -5.38 13.09
N GLY A 162 14.59 -5.32 12.76
CA GLY A 162 15.51 -6.46 12.90
C GLY A 162 15.38 -7.48 11.77
N LEU A 163 16.37 -8.39 11.69
CA LEU A 163 16.50 -9.31 10.54
C LEU A 163 15.34 -10.31 10.42
N GLU A 164 14.83 -10.82 11.55
CA GLU A 164 13.73 -11.80 11.54
C GLU A 164 12.46 -11.19 10.92
N LYS A 165 12.00 -10.06 11.45
CA LYS A 165 10.80 -9.37 10.93
C LYS A 165 11.01 -8.85 9.51
N PHE A 166 12.24 -8.48 9.16
CA PHE A 166 12.60 -8.12 7.80
C PHE A 166 12.35 -9.26 6.80
N MET A 167 12.72 -10.50 7.15
CA MET A 167 12.46 -11.66 6.28
C MET A 167 10.95 -11.89 6.07
N TYR A 168 10.15 -11.76 7.12
CA TYR A 168 8.69 -11.83 7.00
C TYR A 168 8.10 -10.64 6.24
N SER A 169 8.68 -9.45 6.37
CA SER A 169 8.26 -8.29 5.56
C SER A 169 8.57 -8.47 4.07
N LEU A 170 9.69 -9.12 3.72
CA LEU A 170 9.96 -9.53 2.33
C LEU A 170 8.89 -10.49 1.79
N LEU A 171 8.45 -11.43 2.62
CA LEU A 171 7.33 -12.32 2.26
C LEU A 171 6.05 -11.51 2.06
N THR A 172 5.75 -10.57 2.95
CA THR A 172 4.59 -9.68 2.83
C THR A 172 4.58 -8.92 1.52
N ILE A 173 5.67 -8.17 1.19
CA ILE A 173 5.71 -7.38 -0.05
C ILE A 173 5.68 -8.26 -1.31
N THR A 174 6.18 -9.49 -1.24
CA THR A 174 6.06 -10.46 -2.34
C THR A 174 4.59 -10.84 -2.55
N CYS A 175 3.84 -11.13 -1.48
CA CYS A 175 2.40 -11.40 -1.55
C CYS A 175 1.62 -10.19 -2.06
N VAL A 176 1.96 -8.97 -1.60
CA VAL A 176 1.36 -7.70 -2.06
C VAL A 176 1.58 -7.54 -3.56
N GLY A 177 2.83 -7.65 -4.02
CA GLY A 177 3.18 -7.46 -5.44
C GLY A 177 2.51 -8.48 -6.35
N LEU A 178 2.53 -9.78 -5.97
CA LEU A 178 1.88 -10.84 -6.73
C LEU A 178 0.36 -10.62 -6.82
N MET A 179 -0.29 -10.30 -5.70
CA MET A 179 -1.73 -10.12 -5.67
C MET A 179 -2.16 -8.87 -6.43
N THR A 180 -1.42 -7.78 -6.29
CA THR A 180 -1.62 -6.54 -7.07
C THR A 180 -1.49 -6.82 -8.56
N ALA A 181 -0.43 -7.52 -8.99
CA ALA A 181 -0.23 -7.87 -10.40
C ALA A 181 -1.40 -8.71 -10.95
N LEU A 182 -1.85 -9.73 -10.21
CA LEU A 182 -2.99 -10.58 -10.61
C LEU A 182 -4.29 -9.78 -10.77
N CYS A 183 -4.55 -8.82 -9.88
CA CYS A 183 -5.75 -7.98 -9.96
C CYS A 183 -5.73 -7.04 -11.16
N VAL A 184 -4.54 -6.54 -11.54
CA VAL A 184 -4.36 -5.60 -12.67
C VAL A 184 -4.41 -6.31 -14.02
N ILE A 185 -3.72 -7.46 -14.18
CA ILE A 185 -3.66 -8.24 -15.45
C ILE A 185 -5.06 -8.63 -15.96
N LYS A 186 -6.00 -8.93 -15.08
CA LYS A 186 -7.36 -9.35 -15.46
C LYS A 186 -8.15 -8.29 -16.25
N ARG A 187 -7.66 -7.06 -16.36
CA ARG A 187 -8.27 -6.00 -17.19
C ARG A 187 -7.84 -6.07 -18.65
N GLU A 188 -6.61 -6.45 -18.94
CA GLU A 188 -6.09 -6.50 -20.32
C GLU A 188 -6.68 -7.64 -21.13
N THR A 189 -7.24 -8.66 -20.49
CA THR A 189 -7.81 -9.85 -21.16
C THR A 189 -9.30 -9.70 -21.54
N ILE A 190 -9.96 -8.60 -21.14
CA ILE A 190 -11.41 -8.38 -21.35
C ILE A 190 -11.69 -7.26 -22.39
N LEU A 191 -10.65 -6.65 -22.94
CA LEU A 191 -10.72 -5.68 -24.06
C LEU A 191 -10.22 -6.30 -25.36
#